data_565c12209c03e2784e0f2691ea08ffd3
#
_entry.id   565c12209c03e2784e0f2691ea08ffd3
#
_cell.length_a   1.000
_cell.length_b   1.000
_cell.length_c   1.000
_cell.angle_alpha   90.00
_cell.angle_beta   90.00
_cell.angle_gamma   90.00
#
_symmetry.space_group_name_H-M   'P 1'
#
loop_
_entity.id
_entity.type
_entity.pdbx_description
1 polymer ?
#
loop_
_entity_poly.entity_id
_entity_poly.type
_entity_poly.pdbx_seq_one_letter_code
_entity_poly.pdbx_strand_id
1 'polypeptide(L)'
;MSTDAWTDRYFTSADGLRLYYRDYPAAEPGRLPVLCLPGLTRNCRDFESSALRLQATRRVLSPDLRGRGRSQYDPNFLNYHPGTYVGDLARLLADAGVEKVILFGTSLGGILSMLITATTPLVPAAVILNDIGPEVAPEGLQRIAGYVGKHGPVRSWQEAAEQMRSMYGVAMPDAGEADWMVFARRSYTEVNGVPVLDVDPGVGEAVRAAPAGAAPDLWPVYAALRPLPTLAIRGELSDVLSVATFDRMQREKPDLRRLTVARRGHPPLLDEPECVAVIDEFLSRLP
;
A
#
# COMPACT_ATOMS: atom_id res chain seq x y z
N MET A 1 5.49 2.57 -32.03
CA MET A 1 6.02 3.11 -30.79
C MET A 1 5.31 2.36 -29.68
N SER A 2 5.98 1.51 -28.93
CA SER A 2 5.41 0.92 -27.70
C SER A 2 5.25 2.09 -26.73
N THR A 3 4.00 2.53 -26.50
CA THR A 3 3.72 3.47 -25.44
C THR A 3 3.66 2.65 -24.15
N ASP A 4 4.80 2.47 -23.51
CA ASP A 4 4.81 1.90 -22.17
C ASP A 4 3.94 2.80 -21.30
N ALA A 5 2.98 2.21 -20.61
CA ALA A 5 2.02 2.95 -19.80
C ALA A 5 2.70 3.68 -18.62
N TRP A 6 3.91 3.31 -18.27
CA TRP A 6 4.75 3.94 -17.25
C TRP A 6 6.22 3.93 -17.65
N THR A 7 7.02 4.72 -16.94
CA THR A 7 8.48 4.68 -17.00
C THR A 7 9.03 4.05 -15.73
N ASP A 8 9.92 3.07 -15.87
CA ASP A 8 10.70 2.52 -14.76
C ASP A 8 11.69 3.58 -14.26
N ARG A 9 11.62 3.92 -12.99
CA ARG A 9 12.49 4.90 -12.35
C ARG A 9 13.18 4.31 -11.13
N TYR A 10 14.35 4.86 -10.84
CA TYR A 10 15.12 4.52 -9.65
C TYR A 10 15.62 5.80 -8.99
N PHE A 11 15.66 5.78 -7.68
CA PHE A 11 16.28 6.82 -6.87
C PHE A 11 17.19 6.18 -5.82
N THR A 12 18.01 6.99 -5.16
CA THR A 12 18.93 6.51 -4.11
C THR A 12 18.43 6.97 -2.75
N SER A 13 18.25 6.03 -1.82
CA SER A 13 17.92 6.33 -0.42
C SER A 13 19.05 7.08 0.29
N ALA A 14 18.80 7.60 1.48
CA ALA A 14 19.81 8.32 2.26
C ALA A 14 21.01 7.44 2.66
N ASP A 15 20.77 6.15 2.82
CA ASP A 15 21.78 5.11 3.17
C ASP A 15 22.35 4.38 1.94
N GLY A 16 22.05 4.86 0.72
CA GLY A 16 22.70 4.43 -0.51
C GLY A 16 22.01 3.27 -1.25
N LEU A 17 20.85 2.79 -0.81
CA LEU A 17 20.12 1.75 -1.52
C LEU A 17 19.47 2.30 -2.79
N ARG A 18 19.49 1.50 -3.85
CA ARG A 18 18.79 1.79 -5.11
C ARG A 18 17.35 1.31 -5.01
N LEU A 19 16.41 2.25 -4.94
CA LEU A 19 14.98 1.99 -4.79
C LEU A 19 14.23 2.31 -6.08
N TYR A 20 13.15 1.57 -6.34
CA TYR A 20 12.41 1.58 -7.58
C TYR A 20 11.02 2.19 -7.42
N TYR A 21 10.54 2.84 -8.46
CA TYR A 21 9.13 3.21 -8.61
C TYR A 21 8.71 3.22 -10.08
N ARG A 22 7.43 3.00 -10.32
CA ARG A 22 6.78 3.26 -11.60
C ARG A 22 6.27 4.69 -11.64
N ASP A 23 6.61 5.40 -12.70
CA ASP A 23 6.16 6.77 -12.97
C ASP A 23 5.19 6.74 -14.15
N TYR A 24 3.91 6.87 -13.85
CA TYR A 24 2.83 6.92 -14.84
C TYR A 24 2.57 8.38 -15.19
N PRO A 25 2.93 8.84 -16.39
CA PRO A 25 2.71 10.23 -16.79
C PRO A 25 1.22 10.51 -16.93
N ALA A 26 0.78 11.71 -16.56
CA ALA A 26 -0.59 12.15 -16.83
C ALA A 26 -0.78 12.35 -18.33
N ALA A 27 -1.90 11.89 -18.88
CA ALA A 27 -2.29 12.22 -20.25
C ALA A 27 -2.67 13.72 -20.38
N GLU A 28 -3.31 14.26 -19.33
CA GLU A 28 -3.64 15.68 -19.22
C GLU A 28 -2.89 16.28 -18.01
N PRO A 29 -1.89 17.16 -18.22
CA PRO A 29 -1.15 17.77 -17.12
C PRO A 29 -2.00 18.83 -16.40
N GLY A 30 -1.67 19.10 -15.13
CA GLY A 30 -2.25 20.21 -14.36
C GLY A 30 -2.94 19.82 -13.07
N ARG A 31 -3.21 18.54 -12.85
CA ARG A 31 -3.74 18.04 -11.58
C ARG A 31 -2.62 17.50 -10.69
N LEU A 32 -2.87 17.52 -9.38
CA LEU A 32 -1.91 17.01 -8.40
C LEU A 32 -1.63 15.52 -8.58
N PRO A 33 -0.36 15.10 -8.48
CA PRO A 33 0.03 13.70 -8.60
C PRO A 33 -0.48 12.86 -7.43
N VAL A 34 -0.58 11.54 -7.66
CA VAL A 34 -0.93 10.55 -6.65
C VAL A 34 0.28 9.68 -6.35
N LEU A 35 0.61 9.50 -5.06
CA LEU A 35 1.59 8.53 -4.58
C LEU A 35 0.84 7.31 -4.03
N CYS A 36 0.97 6.17 -4.71
CA CYS A 36 0.34 4.90 -4.34
C CYS A 36 1.29 4.07 -3.49
N LEU A 37 0.92 3.80 -2.24
CA LEU A 37 1.77 3.14 -1.25
C LEU A 37 1.24 1.73 -0.94
N PRO A 38 1.99 0.67 -1.26
CA PRO A 38 1.54 -0.71 -1.07
C PRO A 38 1.60 -1.16 0.39
N GLY A 39 1.01 -2.33 0.65
CA GLY A 39 1.03 -3.02 1.94
C GLY A 39 2.40 -3.61 2.29
N LEU A 40 2.49 -4.22 3.48
CA LEU A 40 3.74 -4.67 4.12
C LEU A 40 4.59 -5.59 3.23
N THR A 41 3.97 -6.59 2.60
CA THR A 41 4.66 -7.59 1.76
C THR A 41 4.35 -7.40 0.26
N ARG A 42 3.86 -6.22 -0.09
CA ARG A 42 3.33 -5.91 -1.42
C ARG A 42 4.26 -4.95 -2.16
N ASN A 43 3.99 -4.74 -3.43
CA ASN A 43 4.81 -3.92 -4.31
C ASN A 43 3.91 -3.06 -5.23
N CYS A 44 4.51 -2.26 -6.09
CA CYS A 44 3.85 -1.32 -6.99
C CYS A 44 2.80 -1.93 -7.93
N ARG A 45 2.86 -3.26 -8.19
CA ARG A 45 1.92 -3.96 -9.08
C ARG A 45 0.50 -4.02 -8.52
N ASP A 46 0.33 -3.86 -7.20
CA ASP A 46 -1.01 -3.84 -6.59
C ASP A 46 -1.83 -2.62 -7.02
N PHE A 47 -1.15 -1.53 -7.35
CA PHE A 47 -1.79 -0.30 -7.82
C PHE A 47 -1.84 -0.16 -9.35
N GLU A 48 -1.41 -1.16 -10.12
CA GLU A 48 -1.33 -1.05 -11.59
C GLU A 48 -2.65 -0.68 -12.22
N SER A 49 -3.74 -1.37 -11.88
CA SER A 49 -5.08 -1.07 -12.40
C SER A 49 -5.53 0.36 -12.05
N SER A 50 -5.38 0.76 -10.79
CA SER A 50 -5.69 2.11 -10.33
C SER A 50 -4.82 3.16 -11.01
N ALA A 51 -3.51 2.91 -11.16
CA ALA A 51 -2.57 3.84 -11.79
C ALA A 51 -2.89 4.04 -13.28
N LEU A 52 -3.16 2.95 -14.01
CA LEU A 52 -3.56 3.00 -15.43
C LEU A 52 -4.83 3.81 -15.65
N ARG A 53 -5.78 3.74 -14.72
CA ARG A 53 -7.01 4.52 -14.77
C ARG A 53 -6.74 5.99 -14.44
N LEU A 54 -6.02 6.26 -13.35
CA LEU A 54 -5.77 7.61 -12.85
C LEU A 54 -4.83 8.42 -13.75
N GLN A 55 -3.92 7.78 -14.50
CA GLN A 55 -3.02 8.49 -15.42
C GLN A 55 -3.75 9.24 -16.55
N ALA A 56 -5.02 8.94 -16.80
CA ALA A 56 -5.83 9.74 -17.72
C ALA A 56 -5.86 11.23 -17.32
N THR A 57 -5.79 11.53 -16.02
CA THR A 57 -5.92 12.89 -15.50
C THR A 57 -4.81 13.31 -14.52
N ARG A 58 -4.02 12.36 -13.98
CA ARG A 58 -3.03 12.64 -12.93
C ARG A 58 -1.77 11.80 -13.13
N ARG A 59 -0.60 12.39 -12.86
CA ARG A 59 0.63 11.61 -12.72
C ARG A 59 0.50 10.69 -11.51
N VAL A 60 0.90 9.41 -11.65
CA VAL A 60 0.88 8.46 -10.55
C VAL A 60 2.29 7.93 -10.31
N LEU A 61 2.73 7.97 -9.07
CA LEU A 61 3.97 7.37 -8.61
C LEU A 61 3.63 6.14 -7.78
N SER A 62 4.17 4.99 -8.13
CA SER A 62 3.93 3.73 -7.41
C SER A 62 5.25 3.06 -7.07
N PRO A 63 5.79 3.25 -5.84
CA PRO A 63 7.06 2.69 -5.44
C PRO A 63 6.96 1.23 -5.00
N ASP A 64 8.08 0.54 -5.16
CA ASP A 64 8.43 -0.61 -4.35
C ASP A 64 9.18 -0.11 -3.10
N LEU A 65 8.67 -0.38 -1.92
CA LEU A 65 9.42 -0.06 -0.69
C LEU A 65 10.72 -0.89 -0.65
N ARG A 66 11.75 -0.43 0.08
CA ARG A 66 12.98 -1.22 0.26
C ARG A 66 12.67 -2.68 0.62
N GLY A 67 13.37 -3.63 0.01
CA GLY A 67 13.15 -5.06 0.23
C GLY A 67 11.91 -5.64 -0.45
N ARG A 68 11.26 -4.93 -1.38
CA ARG A 68 10.12 -5.43 -2.18
C ARG A 68 10.33 -5.15 -3.64
N GLY A 69 9.78 -6.00 -4.47
CA GLY A 69 9.78 -5.82 -5.91
C GLY A 69 11.18 -5.61 -6.47
N ARG A 70 11.36 -4.53 -7.22
CA ARG A 70 12.62 -4.17 -7.86
C ARG A 70 13.50 -3.24 -7.02
N SER A 71 13.06 -2.87 -5.82
CA SER A 71 13.88 -2.14 -4.86
C SER A 71 14.90 -3.06 -4.19
N GLN A 72 16.11 -2.52 -3.99
CA GLN A 72 17.20 -3.27 -3.38
C GLN A 72 16.81 -3.77 -1.98
N TYR A 73 17.27 -4.97 -1.65
CA TYR A 73 17.15 -5.54 -0.30
C TYR A 73 18.17 -4.87 0.63
N ASP A 74 17.74 -4.69 1.89
CA ASP A 74 18.58 -4.07 2.90
C ASP A 74 19.36 -5.15 3.69
N PRO A 75 20.68 -5.09 3.77
CA PRO A 75 21.46 -6.06 4.54
C PRO A 75 21.17 -5.98 6.05
N ASN A 76 20.61 -4.87 6.53
CA ASN A 76 20.15 -4.70 7.90
C ASN A 76 18.62 -4.74 7.99
N PHE A 77 18.06 -5.88 8.37
CA PHE A 77 16.61 -6.04 8.46
C PHE A 77 15.91 -5.04 9.42
N LEU A 78 16.63 -4.47 10.37
CA LEU A 78 16.09 -3.45 11.30
C LEU A 78 15.70 -2.15 10.58
N ASN A 79 16.21 -1.95 9.37
CA ASN A 79 15.82 -0.82 8.52
C ASN A 79 14.43 -1.01 7.86
N TYR A 80 13.85 -2.22 7.93
CA TYR A 80 12.46 -2.45 7.52
C TYR A 80 11.48 -1.89 8.57
N HIS A 81 11.54 -0.57 8.76
CA HIS A 81 10.82 0.17 9.78
C HIS A 81 10.06 1.37 9.17
N PRO A 82 8.85 1.70 9.64
CA PRO A 82 8.05 2.81 9.10
C PRO A 82 8.79 4.15 9.01
N GLY A 83 9.61 4.49 10.01
CA GLY A 83 10.41 5.73 9.99
C GLY A 83 11.41 5.77 8.84
N THR A 84 12.06 4.65 8.52
CA THR A 84 12.97 4.52 7.37
C THR A 84 12.21 4.66 6.05
N TYR A 85 11.05 4.01 5.92
CA TYR A 85 10.21 4.14 4.72
C TYR A 85 9.74 5.57 4.49
N VAL A 86 9.38 6.31 5.55
CA VAL A 86 9.02 7.74 5.44
C VAL A 86 10.18 8.55 4.86
N GLY A 87 11.41 8.31 5.32
CA GLY A 87 12.61 8.95 4.77
C GLY A 87 12.84 8.62 3.29
N ASP A 88 12.66 7.35 2.90
CA ASP A 88 12.78 6.92 1.50
C ASP A 88 11.73 7.60 0.61
N LEU A 89 10.48 7.67 1.07
CA LEU A 89 9.38 8.29 0.32
C LEU A 89 9.55 9.81 0.19
N ALA A 90 10.06 10.48 1.21
CA ALA A 90 10.43 11.89 1.12
C ALA A 90 11.52 12.12 0.06
N ARG A 91 12.51 11.23 0.00
CA ARG A 91 13.57 11.27 -1.01
C ARG A 91 13.03 11.01 -2.41
N LEU A 92 12.13 10.02 -2.57
CA LEU A 92 11.45 9.76 -3.85
C LEU A 92 10.72 10.99 -4.36
N LEU A 93 9.93 11.65 -3.51
CA LEU A 93 9.17 12.84 -3.91
C LEU A 93 10.09 13.99 -4.33
N ALA A 94 11.19 14.19 -3.62
CA ALA A 94 12.20 15.18 -3.98
C ALA A 94 12.86 14.85 -5.34
N ASP A 95 13.25 13.59 -5.56
CA ASP A 95 13.83 13.11 -6.82
C ASP A 95 12.86 13.24 -7.99
N ALA A 96 11.58 12.94 -7.76
CA ALA A 96 10.51 13.06 -8.76
C ALA A 96 10.04 14.50 -9.02
N GLY A 97 10.56 15.50 -8.28
CA GLY A 97 10.18 16.91 -8.38
C GLY A 97 8.74 17.18 -7.94
N VAL A 98 8.26 16.45 -6.91
CA VAL A 98 6.88 16.54 -6.42
C VAL A 98 6.84 17.21 -5.06
N GLU A 99 6.32 18.44 -5.01
CA GLU A 99 6.17 19.24 -3.79
C GLU A 99 4.81 19.05 -3.12
N LYS A 100 3.78 18.75 -3.89
CA LYS A 100 2.40 18.55 -3.41
C LYS A 100 1.82 17.28 -4.02
N VAL A 101 1.23 16.41 -3.20
CA VAL A 101 0.84 15.06 -3.59
C VAL A 101 -0.43 14.62 -2.89
N ILE A 102 -1.20 13.74 -3.51
CA ILE A 102 -2.27 12.97 -2.88
C ILE A 102 -1.66 11.63 -2.44
N LEU A 103 -1.79 11.28 -1.17
CA LEU A 103 -1.32 10.00 -0.65
C LEU A 103 -2.44 8.96 -0.76
N PHE A 104 -2.13 7.82 -1.35
CA PHE A 104 -3.06 6.70 -1.50
C PHE A 104 -2.39 5.43 -0.98
N GLY A 105 -2.72 5.03 0.26
CA GLY A 105 -2.03 3.96 0.95
C GLY A 105 -2.93 2.78 1.33
N THR A 106 -2.45 1.57 1.07
CA THR A 106 -3.07 0.32 1.52
C THR A 106 -2.32 -0.22 2.74
N SER A 107 -3.04 -0.55 3.83
CA SER A 107 -2.46 -1.18 5.02
C SER A 107 -1.24 -0.38 5.52
N LEU A 108 -0.01 -0.96 5.51
CA LEU A 108 1.22 -0.24 5.84
C LEU A 108 1.33 1.08 5.06
N GLY A 109 0.98 1.11 3.78
CA GLY A 109 0.99 2.33 2.97
C GLY A 109 0.10 3.43 3.53
N GLY A 110 -1.04 3.08 4.15
CA GLY A 110 -1.90 4.04 4.84
C GLY A 110 -1.28 4.54 6.16
N ILE A 111 -0.60 3.67 6.91
CA ILE A 111 0.19 4.08 8.09
C ILE A 111 1.28 5.08 7.66
N LEU A 112 2.00 4.79 6.57
CA LEU A 112 3.02 5.69 6.03
C LEU A 112 2.42 7.02 5.60
N SER A 113 1.22 7.02 5.01
CA SER A 113 0.50 8.25 4.64
C SER A 113 0.20 9.12 5.85
N MET A 114 -0.26 8.52 6.96
CA MET A 114 -0.49 9.23 8.21
C MET A 114 0.82 9.77 8.80
N LEU A 115 1.88 8.94 8.83
CA LEU A 115 3.19 9.32 9.35
C LEU A 115 3.82 10.46 8.53
N ILE A 116 3.82 10.37 7.20
CA ILE A 116 4.31 11.44 6.33
C ILE A 116 3.62 12.75 6.66
N THR A 117 2.29 12.73 6.79
CA THR A 117 1.50 13.93 7.10
C THR A 117 1.85 14.52 8.46
N ALA A 118 2.12 13.69 9.46
CA ALA A 118 2.35 14.13 10.83
C ALA A 118 3.80 14.50 11.15
N THR A 119 4.79 13.92 10.44
CA THR A 119 6.19 13.97 10.86
C THR A 119 7.14 14.59 9.84
N THR A 120 6.65 14.92 8.64
CA THR A 120 7.47 15.55 7.60
C THR A 120 6.96 16.96 7.29
N PRO A 121 7.79 17.83 6.68
CA PRO A 121 7.34 19.14 6.21
C PRO A 121 6.42 19.07 4.99
N LEU A 122 6.27 17.90 4.39
CA LEU A 122 5.34 17.68 3.27
C LEU A 122 3.89 17.82 3.77
N VAL A 123 3.12 18.68 3.14
CA VAL A 123 1.68 18.80 3.38
C VAL A 123 0.94 18.15 2.21
N PRO A 124 0.43 16.93 2.37
CA PRO A 124 -0.38 16.29 1.32
C PRO A 124 -1.63 17.10 1.00
N ALA A 125 -2.11 17.00 -0.22
CA ALA A 125 -3.36 17.66 -0.63
C ALA A 125 -4.60 16.90 -0.17
N ALA A 126 -4.49 15.58 -0.07
CA ALA A 126 -5.54 14.67 0.38
C ALA A 126 -4.94 13.30 0.72
N VAL A 127 -5.71 12.47 1.42
CA VAL A 127 -5.29 11.12 1.80
C VAL A 127 -6.40 10.11 1.51
N ILE A 128 -6.03 8.96 0.91
CA ILE A 128 -6.89 7.79 0.77
C ILE A 128 -6.26 6.66 1.58
N LEU A 129 -7.02 6.12 2.54
CA LEU A 129 -6.63 5.01 3.40
C LEU A 129 -7.42 3.76 3.00
N ASN A 130 -6.75 2.74 2.51
CA ASN A 130 -7.36 1.46 2.21
C ASN A 130 -7.11 0.47 3.33
N ASP A 131 -8.15 0.18 4.05
CA ASP A 131 -8.32 -0.82 5.11
C ASP A 131 -7.30 -0.71 6.25
N ILE A 132 -7.08 0.51 6.70
CA ILE A 132 -6.21 0.82 7.83
C ILE A 132 -6.71 2.07 8.56
N GLY A 133 -6.42 2.13 9.84
CA GLY A 133 -6.69 3.27 10.69
C GLY A 133 -5.62 3.43 11.77
N PRO A 134 -5.86 4.33 12.75
CA PRO A 134 -4.91 4.60 13.83
C PRO A 134 -4.82 3.48 14.88
N GLU A 135 -5.69 2.52 14.82
CA GLU A 135 -5.65 1.28 15.62
C GLU A 135 -5.73 0.08 14.70
N VAL A 136 -4.85 -0.89 14.90
CA VAL A 136 -4.86 -2.17 14.19
C VAL A 136 -5.38 -3.24 15.14
N ALA A 137 -6.43 -3.94 14.72
CA ALA A 137 -7.04 -4.97 15.56
C ALA A 137 -6.05 -6.12 15.81
N PRO A 138 -5.98 -6.65 17.05
CA PRO A 138 -5.01 -7.70 17.42
C PRO A 138 -5.12 -8.96 16.56
N GLU A 139 -6.32 -9.33 16.14
CA GLU A 139 -6.59 -10.52 15.32
C GLU A 139 -5.89 -10.41 13.97
N GLY A 140 -5.98 -9.24 13.32
CA GLY A 140 -5.31 -8.97 12.06
C GLY A 140 -3.80 -8.96 12.20
N LEU A 141 -3.27 -8.34 13.26
CA LEU A 141 -1.84 -8.37 13.54
C LEU A 141 -1.32 -9.80 13.74
N GLN A 142 -2.05 -10.62 14.50
CA GLN A 142 -1.69 -12.00 14.75
C GLN A 142 -1.70 -12.83 13.46
N ARG A 143 -2.73 -12.66 12.61
CA ARG A 143 -2.81 -13.33 11.31
C ARG A 143 -1.65 -12.92 10.41
N ILE A 144 -1.35 -11.61 10.29
CA ILE A 144 -0.24 -11.10 9.49
C ILE A 144 1.11 -11.66 10.00
N ALA A 145 1.38 -11.61 11.28
CA ALA A 145 2.57 -12.17 11.89
C ALA A 145 2.65 -13.70 11.71
N GLY A 146 1.51 -14.34 11.49
CA GLY A 146 1.39 -15.77 11.21
C GLY A 146 1.99 -16.18 9.87
N TYR A 147 1.97 -15.32 8.86
CA TYR A 147 2.44 -15.66 7.52
C TYR A 147 3.67 -14.86 7.05
N VAL A 148 3.88 -13.64 7.51
CA VAL A 148 4.99 -12.79 7.03
C VAL A 148 6.36 -13.43 7.27
N GLY A 149 7.12 -13.65 6.19
CA GLY A 149 8.43 -14.28 6.22
C GLY A 149 8.44 -15.77 6.57
N LYS A 150 7.28 -16.45 6.49
CA LYS A 150 7.16 -17.89 6.80
C LYS A 150 6.79 -18.76 5.58
N HIS A 151 6.91 -18.21 4.37
CA HIS A 151 6.54 -18.93 3.16
C HIS A 151 7.68 -19.82 2.67
N GLY A 152 7.35 -21.08 2.39
CA GLY A 152 8.23 -21.96 1.67
C GLY A 152 8.36 -21.58 0.19
N PRO A 153 9.44 -22.05 -0.48
CA PRO A 153 9.59 -21.87 -1.91
C PRO A 153 8.45 -22.59 -2.66
N VAL A 154 8.05 -22.03 -3.80
CA VAL A 154 7.10 -22.66 -4.72
C VAL A 154 7.84 -23.08 -5.99
N ARG A 155 7.31 -24.08 -6.72
CA ARG A 155 7.93 -24.64 -7.92
C ARG A 155 7.19 -24.28 -9.20
N SER A 156 5.97 -23.78 -9.08
CA SER A 156 5.10 -23.43 -10.19
C SER A 156 4.21 -22.22 -9.85
N TRP A 157 3.67 -21.61 -10.88
CA TRP A 157 2.69 -20.53 -10.73
C TRP A 157 1.40 -21.01 -10.07
N GLN A 158 1.04 -22.30 -10.25
CA GLN A 158 -0.10 -22.90 -9.57
C GLN A 158 0.14 -22.96 -8.05
N GLU A 159 1.32 -23.45 -7.62
CA GLU A 159 1.70 -23.46 -6.21
C GLU A 159 1.76 -22.02 -5.63
N ALA A 160 2.22 -21.05 -6.41
CA ALA A 160 2.22 -19.64 -6.00
C ALA A 160 0.78 -19.11 -5.78
N ALA A 161 -0.15 -19.44 -6.67
CA ALA A 161 -1.56 -19.07 -6.53
C ALA A 161 -2.21 -19.72 -5.31
N GLU A 162 -1.94 -21.00 -5.06
CA GLU A 162 -2.41 -21.73 -3.86
C GLU A 162 -1.82 -21.13 -2.58
N GLN A 163 -0.56 -20.74 -2.58
CA GLN A 163 0.06 -20.06 -1.45
C GLN A 163 -0.61 -18.70 -1.18
N MET A 164 -0.90 -17.91 -2.22
CA MET A 164 -1.66 -16.66 -2.07
C MET A 164 -3.06 -16.90 -1.52
N ARG A 165 -3.77 -17.91 -2.01
CA ARG A 165 -5.08 -18.31 -1.49
C ARG A 165 -5.01 -18.68 -0.01
N SER A 166 -4.00 -19.43 0.39
CA SER A 166 -3.79 -19.79 1.81
C SER A 166 -3.62 -18.57 2.72
N MET A 167 -2.94 -17.53 2.25
CA MET A 167 -2.67 -16.32 3.03
C MET A 167 -3.81 -15.32 3.05
N TYR A 168 -4.50 -15.15 1.92
CA TYR A 168 -5.46 -14.07 1.70
C TYR A 168 -6.90 -14.55 1.45
N GLY A 169 -7.17 -15.87 1.49
CA GLY A 169 -8.49 -16.42 1.18
C GLY A 169 -9.60 -15.88 2.07
N VAL A 170 -9.31 -15.61 3.33
CA VAL A 170 -10.26 -14.98 4.26
C VAL A 170 -10.63 -13.55 3.85
N ALA A 171 -9.76 -12.87 3.12
CA ALA A 171 -10.00 -11.51 2.65
C ALA A 171 -10.79 -11.46 1.33
N MET A 172 -10.79 -12.55 0.56
CA MET A 172 -11.44 -12.66 -0.74
C MET A 172 -12.18 -14.00 -0.86
N PRO A 173 -13.28 -14.21 -0.09
CA PRO A 173 -13.95 -15.52 0.02
C PRO A 173 -14.62 -15.99 -1.28
N ASP A 174 -14.87 -15.07 -2.21
CA ASP A 174 -15.49 -15.33 -3.51
C ASP A 174 -14.49 -15.35 -4.69
N ALA A 175 -13.17 -15.23 -4.41
CA ALA A 175 -12.14 -15.27 -5.45
C ALA A 175 -11.99 -16.69 -6.04
N GLY A 176 -12.01 -16.78 -7.38
CA GLY A 176 -11.78 -18.00 -8.13
C GLY A 176 -10.29 -18.24 -8.42
N GLU A 177 -10.00 -19.36 -9.10
CA GLU A 177 -8.61 -19.74 -9.47
C GLU A 177 -7.90 -18.66 -10.32
N ALA A 178 -8.64 -18.05 -11.24
CA ALA A 178 -8.10 -17.01 -12.11
C ALA A 178 -7.66 -15.76 -11.29
N ASP A 179 -8.44 -15.39 -10.28
CA ASP A 179 -8.13 -14.27 -9.41
C ASP A 179 -6.86 -14.53 -8.60
N TRP A 180 -6.73 -15.76 -8.06
CA TRP A 180 -5.52 -16.16 -7.34
C TRP A 180 -4.29 -16.21 -8.23
N MET A 181 -4.45 -16.59 -9.50
CA MET A 181 -3.35 -16.54 -10.45
C MET A 181 -2.91 -15.08 -10.72
N VAL A 182 -3.86 -14.16 -10.92
CA VAL A 182 -3.57 -12.72 -11.07
C VAL A 182 -2.88 -12.19 -9.83
N PHE A 183 -3.35 -12.56 -8.65
CA PHE A 183 -2.77 -12.11 -7.38
C PHE A 183 -1.35 -12.67 -7.18
N ALA A 184 -1.11 -13.93 -7.56
CA ALA A 184 0.23 -14.51 -7.56
C ALA A 184 1.18 -13.75 -8.51
N ARG A 185 0.73 -13.43 -9.73
CA ARG A 185 1.53 -12.64 -10.70
C ARG A 185 1.91 -11.25 -10.20
N ARG A 186 1.10 -10.65 -9.34
CA ARG A 186 1.41 -9.38 -8.65
C ARG A 186 2.39 -9.56 -7.49
N SER A 187 2.51 -10.76 -6.92
CA SER A 187 3.26 -11.04 -5.68
C SER A 187 4.62 -11.68 -5.90
N TYR A 188 4.77 -12.42 -6.99
CA TYR A 188 5.99 -13.17 -7.33
C TYR A 188 6.68 -12.57 -8.54
N THR A 189 7.98 -12.82 -8.65
CA THR A 189 8.77 -12.62 -9.86
C THR A 189 9.30 -13.97 -10.33
N GLU A 190 9.57 -14.10 -11.64
CA GLU A 190 10.12 -15.34 -12.18
C GLU A 190 11.64 -15.27 -12.19
N VAL A 191 12.30 -16.23 -11.54
CA VAL A 191 13.76 -16.39 -11.53
C VAL A 191 14.08 -17.78 -12.04
N ASN A 192 14.78 -17.86 -13.15
CA ASN A 192 15.16 -19.13 -13.81
C ASN A 192 13.96 -20.07 -14.06
N GLY A 193 12.81 -19.52 -14.47
CA GLY A 193 11.58 -20.28 -14.73
C GLY A 193 10.77 -20.67 -13.50
N VAL A 194 11.17 -20.24 -12.30
CA VAL A 194 10.50 -20.54 -11.04
C VAL A 194 9.98 -19.26 -10.40
N PRO A 195 8.70 -19.22 -9.92
CA PRO A 195 8.19 -18.07 -9.18
C PRO A 195 8.88 -17.93 -7.82
N VAL A 196 9.35 -16.73 -7.51
CA VAL A 196 9.96 -16.38 -6.22
C VAL A 196 9.17 -15.23 -5.64
N LEU A 197 8.79 -15.34 -4.37
CA LEU A 197 8.06 -14.27 -3.69
C LEU A 197 8.91 -12.99 -3.67
N ASP A 198 8.31 -11.90 -4.12
CA ASP A 198 9.01 -10.65 -4.43
C ASP A 198 9.12 -9.74 -3.19
N VAL A 199 9.60 -10.33 -2.09
CA VAL A 199 9.83 -9.66 -0.81
C VAL A 199 11.00 -10.28 -0.07
N ASP A 200 11.85 -9.43 0.51
CA ASP A 200 12.98 -9.87 1.35
C ASP A 200 12.48 -10.62 2.59
N PRO A 201 12.98 -11.83 2.87
CA PRO A 201 12.69 -12.55 4.12
C PRO A 201 12.98 -11.72 5.38
N GLY A 202 13.93 -10.80 5.34
CA GLY A 202 14.27 -9.86 6.42
C GLY A 202 13.10 -8.98 6.85
N VAL A 203 12.11 -8.76 5.99
CA VAL A 203 10.86 -8.08 6.39
C VAL A 203 10.12 -8.87 7.46
N GLY A 204 10.09 -10.19 7.34
CA GLY A 204 9.52 -11.08 8.36
C GLY A 204 10.34 -11.08 9.65
N GLU A 205 11.67 -10.96 9.55
CA GLU A 205 12.55 -10.82 10.73
C GLU A 205 12.27 -9.52 11.47
N ALA A 206 12.13 -8.40 10.76
CA ALA A 206 11.78 -7.12 11.35
C ALA A 206 10.43 -7.16 12.07
N VAL A 207 9.42 -7.82 11.49
CA VAL A 207 8.11 -8.00 12.14
C VAL A 207 8.24 -8.82 13.44
N ARG A 208 9.04 -9.88 13.43
CA ARG A 208 9.25 -10.71 14.63
C ARG A 208 10.09 -10.02 15.70
N ALA A 209 11.02 -9.17 15.30
CA ALA A 209 11.88 -8.40 16.20
C ALA A 209 11.18 -7.18 16.82
N ALA A 210 10.01 -6.79 16.28
CA ALA A 210 9.23 -5.72 16.88
C ALA A 210 8.87 -6.05 18.33
N PRO A 211 8.92 -5.06 19.25
CA PRO A 211 8.61 -5.31 20.66
C PRO A 211 7.26 -5.99 20.83
N ALA A 212 7.23 -7.05 21.61
CA ALA A 212 5.99 -7.70 22.00
C ALA A 212 5.18 -6.71 22.88
N GLY A 213 4.03 -6.27 22.39
CA GLY A 213 3.19 -5.31 23.11
C GLY A 213 2.04 -4.83 22.26
N ALA A 214 1.28 -3.88 22.79
CA ALA A 214 0.22 -3.22 22.03
C ALA A 214 0.82 -2.46 20.85
N ALA A 215 0.14 -2.51 19.71
CA ALA A 215 0.48 -1.67 18.56
C ALA A 215 0.56 -0.18 19.02
N PRO A 216 1.45 0.62 18.41
CA PRO A 216 1.57 2.03 18.80
C PRO A 216 0.23 2.75 18.64
N ASP A 217 -0.07 3.66 19.56
CA ASP A 217 -1.21 4.56 19.44
C ASP A 217 -0.95 5.56 18.31
N LEU A 218 -1.64 5.41 17.19
CA LEU A 218 -1.53 6.31 16.05
C LEU A 218 -2.65 7.36 15.99
N TRP A 219 -3.49 7.51 17.02
CA TRP A 219 -4.51 8.56 17.06
C TRP A 219 -3.93 9.97 16.97
N PRO A 220 -2.80 10.29 17.66
CA PRO A 220 -2.13 11.58 17.45
C PRO A 220 -1.67 11.80 16.00
N VAL A 221 -1.21 10.74 15.32
CA VAL A 221 -0.79 10.78 13.92
C VAL A 221 -1.99 10.96 12.99
N TYR A 222 -3.10 10.25 13.25
CA TYR A 222 -4.37 10.42 12.53
C TYR A 222 -4.94 11.83 12.66
N ALA A 223 -4.78 12.47 13.82
CA ALA A 223 -5.24 13.84 14.04
C ALA A 223 -4.61 14.86 13.06
N ALA A 224 -3.42 14.58 12.52
CA ALA A 224 -2.80 15.41 11.48
C ALA A 224 -3.60 15.44 10.17
N LEU A 225 -4.47 14.45 9.94
CA LEU A 225 -5.35 14.40 8.76
C LEU A 225 -6.56 15.34 8.88
N ARG A 226 -6.84 15.94 10.06
CA ARG A 226 -8.05 16.76 10.27
C ARG A 226 -8.25 17.86 9.22
N PRO A 227 -7.23 18.62 8.80
CA PRO A 227 -7.41 19.68 7.80
C PRO A 227 -7.49 19.17 6.36
N LEU A 228 -7.24 17.88 6.11
CA LEU A 228 -7.10 17.33 4.76
C LEU A 228 -8.37 16.59 4.31
N PRO A 229 -8.81 16.73 3.06
CA PRO A 229 -9.76 15.80 2.46
C PRO A 229 -9.25 14.37 2.65
N THR A 230 -10.07 13.50 3.23
CA THR A 230 -9.68 12.11 3.53
C THR A 230 -10.79 11.15 3.16
N LEU A 231 -10.44 10.09 2.44
CA LEU A 231 -11.29 8.93 2.15
C LEU A 231 -10.72 7.71 2.88
N ALA A 232 -11.56 6.99 3.62
CA ALA A 232 -11.20 5.71 4.21
C ALA A 232 -12.11 4.60 3.66
N ILE A 233 -11.48 3.56 3.13
CA ILE A 233 -12.13 2.36 2.59
C ILE A 233 -11.89 1.23 3.58
N ARG A 234 -12.92 0.44 3.89
CA ARG A 234 -12.85 -0.70 4.80
C ARG A 234 -13.48 -1.92 4.16
N GLY A 235 -12.82 -3.07 4.25
CA GLY A 235 -13.45 -4.35 3.93
C GLY A 235 -14.47 -4.74 5.01
N GLU A 236 -15.67 -5.18 4.61
CA GLU A 236 -16.72 -5.62 5.55
C GLU A 236 -16.21 -6.69 6.52
N LEU A 237 -15.36 -7.61 6.03
CA LEU A 237 -14.77 -8.74 6.76
C LEU A 237 -13.38 -8.41 7.32
N SER A 238 -12.95 -7.14 7.31
CA SER A 238 -11.62 -6.77 7.78
C SER A 238 -11.41 -7.13 9.25
N ASP A 239 -10.34 -7.86 9.49
CA ASP A 239 -9.79 -8.20 10.81
C ASP A 239 -8.66 -7.24 11.25
N VAL A 240 -8.33 -6.24 10.43
CA VAL A 240 -7.28 -5.23 10.67
C VAL A 240 -7.90 -3.90 11.08
N LEU A 241 -8.85 -3.38 10.31
CA LEU A 241 -9.60 -2.18 10.65
C LEU A 241 -10.96 -2.57 11.24
N SER A 242 -11.09 -2.53 12.55
CA SER A 242 -12.35 -2.86 13.22
C SER A 242 -13.45 -1.85 12.91
N VAL A 243 -14.71 -2.27 13.00
CA VAL A 243 -15.88 -1.35 12.88
C VAL A 243 -15.78 -0.24 13.92
N ALA A 244 -15.42 -0.58 15.16
CA ALA A 244 -15.31 0.37 16.26
C ALA A 244 -14.26 1.46 15.97
N THR A 245 -13.08 1.06 15.45
CA THR A 245 -12.04 2.00 15.03
C THR A 245 -12.51 2.86 13.86
N PHE A 246 -13.16 2.26 12.86
CA PHE A 246 -13.68 2.96 11.69
C PHE A 246 -14.74 4.01 12.06
N ASP A 247 -15.61 3.69 13.03
CA ASP A 247 -16.60 4.62 13.57
C ASP A 247 -15.96 5.72 14.43
N ARG A 248 -14.91 5.40 15.19
CA ARG A 248 -14.14 6.41 15.93
C ARG A 248 -13.41 7.36 14.99
N MET A 249 -12.84 6.87 13.88
CA MET A 249 -12.24 7.73 12.85
C MET A 249 -13.22 8.79 12.34
N GLN A 250 -14.49 8.41 12.12
CA GLN A 250 -15.53 9.36 11.69
C GLN A 250 -15.88 10.37 12.81
N ARG A 251 -15.91 9.96 14.07
CA ARG A 251 -16.15 10.88 15.18
C ARG A 251 -15.03 11.90 15.34
N GLU A 252 -13.77 11.45 15.20
CA GLU A 252 -12.57 12.31 15.30
C GLU A 252 -12.37 13.23 14.08
N LYS A 253 -12.94 12.83 12.92
CA LYS A 253 -12.91 13.57 11.66
C LYS A 253 -14.30 13.52 11.00
N PRO A 254 -15.23 14.44 11.35
CA PRO A 254 -16.62 14.40 10.89
C PRO A 254 -16.80 14.47 9.35
N ASP A 255 -15.88 15.10 8.64
CA ASP A 255 -15.84 15.21 7.18
C ASP A 255 -15.14 14.03 6.48
N LEU A 256 -14.77 12.98 7.24
CA LEU A 256 -14.19 11.75 6.66
C LEU A 256 -15.19 11.13 5.67
N ARG A 257 -14.78 10.93 4.44
CA ARG A 257 -15.55 10.08 3.52
C ARG A 257 -15.25 8.62 3.81
N ARG A 258 -16.30 7.78 3.79
CA ARG A 258 -16.17 6.37 4.14
C ARG A 258 -16.82 5.49 3.08
N LEU A 259 -16.19 4.32 2.85
CA LEU A 259 -16.77 3.21 2.09
C LEU A 259 -16.54 1.91 2.87
N THR A 260 -17.56 1.06 2.99
CA THR A 260 -17.40 -0.34 3.39
C THR A 260 -17.65 -1.22 2.18
N VAL A 261 -16.69 -2.07 1.83
CA VAL A 261 -16.74 -2.95 0.66
C VAL A 261 -17.25 -4.31 1.09
N ALA A 262 -18.40 -4.69 0.56
CA ALA A 262 -19.06 -5.94 0.91
C ALA A 262 -18.20 -7.16 0.52
N ARG A 263 -18.20 -8.18 1.36
CA ARG A 263 -17.50 -9.46 1.14
C ARG A 263 -15.99 -9.32 0.87
N ARG A 264 -15.36 -8.26 1.37
CA ARG A 264 -13.90 -8.06 1.35
C ARG A 264 -13.37 -7.99 2.78
N GLY A 265 -12.25 -8.66 3.00
CA GLY A 265 -11.46 -8.54 4.23
C GLY A 265 -10.28 -7.60 4.03
N HIS A 266 -9.16 -7.84 4.73
CA HIS A 266 -7.97 -7.01 4.66
C HIS A 266 -6.99 -7.45 3.58
N PRO A 267 -6.74 -6.56 2.60
CA PRO A 267 -7.48 -5.34 2.24
C PRO A 267 -8.38 -5.56 1.02
N PRO A 268 -9.38 -4.69 0.73
CA PRO A 268 -10.01 -4.58 -0.59
C PRO A 268 -8.97 -4.37 -1.68
N LEU A 269 -9.22 -4.91 -2.88
CA LEU A 269 -8.26 -4.86 -4.01
C LEU A 269 -8.27 -3.53 -4.75
N LEU A 270 -9.27 -2.66 -4.52
CA LEU A 270 -9.50 -1.37 -5.16
C LEU A 270 -9.96 -1.46 -6.63
N ASP A 271 -10.17 -2.68 -7.12
CA ASP A 271 -10.72 -2.98 -8.43
C ASP A 271 -12.25 -3.20 -8.36
N GLU A 272 -12.82 -3.27 -7.15
CA GLU A 272 -14.26 -3.37 -6.94
C GLU A 272 -14.97 -2.11 -7.50
N PRO A 273 -16.11 -2.25 -8.20
CA PRO A 273 -16.79 -1.12 -8.85
C PRO A 273 -17.09 0.04 -7.90
N GLU A 274 -17.49 -0.25 -6.66
CA GLU A 274 -17.76 0.75 -5.63
C GLU A 274 -16.48 1.46 -5.16
N CYS A 275 -15.34 0.76 -5.10
CA CYS A 275 -14.04 1.37 -4.81
C CYS A 275 -13.65 2.33 -5.92
N VAL A 276 -13.74 1.89 -7.17
CA VAL A 276 -13.45 2.71 -8.34
C VAL A 276 -14.29 3.97 -8.33
N ALA A 277 -15.62 3.83 -8.16
CA ALA A 277 -16.55 4.96 -8.18
C ALA A 277 -16.25 5.99 -7.08
N VAL A 278 -16.03 5.55 -5.83
CA VAL A 278 -15.79 6.46 -4.70
C VAL A 278 -14.44 7.15 -4.81
N ILE A 279 -13.41 6.45 -5.29
CA ILE A 279 -12.07 7.02 -5.50
C ILE A 279 -12.13 8.08 -6.59
N ASP A 280 -12.77 7.80 -7.73
CA ASP A 280 -12.88 8.75 -8.83
C ASP A 280 -13.69 9.98 -8.43
N GLU A 281 -14.81 9.80 -7.75
CA GLU A 281 -15.60 10.91 -7.22
C GLU A 281 -14.81 11.75 -6.20
N PHE A 282 -14.04 11.10 -5.30
CA PHE A 282 -13.22 11.80 -4.33
C PHE A 282 -12.13 12.64 -5.02
N LEU A 283 -11.40 12.03 -5.95
CA LEU A 283 -10.31 12.68 -6.66
C LEU A 283 -10.79 13.77 -7.63
N SER A 284 -12.00 13.65 -8.21
CA SER A 284 -12.55 14.66 -9.13
C SER A 284 -12.76 16.03 -8.47
N ARG A 285 -12.92 16.06 -7.16
CA ARG A 285 -13.12 17.28 -6.35
C ARG A 285 -11.82 17.97 -5.93
N LEU A 286 -10.67 17.34 -6.23
CA LEU A 286 -9.36 17.85 -5.87
C LEU A 286 -8.68 18.50 -7.11
N PRO A 287 -7.86 19.55 -6.89
CA PRO A 287 -7.12 20.20 -7.97
C PRO A 287 -6.14 19.26 -8.68
#